data_d241e1a837efa9caafa7ef039742d618
#
_entry.id   d241e1a837efa9caafa7ef039742d618
#
_cell.length_a   1.000
_cell.length_b   1.000
_cell.length_c   1.000
_cell.angle_alpha   90.00
_cell.angle_beta   90.00
_cell.angle_gamma   90.00
#
_symmetry.space_group_name_H-M   'P 1'
#
loop_
_entity.id
_entity.type
_entity.pdbx_description
1 polymer ?
#
loop_
_entity_poly.entity_id
_entity_poly.type
_entity_poly.pdbx_seq_one_letter_code
_entity_poly.pdbx_strand_id
1 'polypeptide(L)'
;MKTYSLKKNEVEITIEKEEAGQSEVMSLREMTASKRDQYLDRLARRIKISPDGKSQGVAKFDGLQADLISSCLFRGEIPVTVAEVQGWPAAVVGGIFKDAQDMNKLGTEHAEALEKNE
;
A
#
# COMPACT_ATOMS: atom_id res chain seq x y z
N MET A 1 -5.37 30.70 -7.21
CA MET A 1 -4.14 30.26 -6.53
C MET A 1 -4.33 28.85 -5.97
N LYS A 2 -3.37 27.98 -6.20
CA LYS A 2 -3.40 26.64 -5.62
C LYS A 2 -2.88 26.67 -4.18
N THR A 3 -3.54 25.91 -3.33
CA THR A 3 -3.12 25.76 -1.93
C THR A 3 -2.85 24.30 -1.65
N TYR A 4 -1.71 24.01 -1.02
CA TYR A 4 -1.34 22.65 -0.61
C TYR A 4 -1.30 22.57 0.91
N SER A 5 -1.82 21.48 1.45
CA SER A 5 -1.79 21.21 2.89
C SER A 5 -0.73 20.17 3.20
N LEU A 6 0.05 20.40 4.26
CA LEU A 6 1.02 19.41 4.74
C LEU A 6 0.38 18.39 5.70
N LYS A 7 -0.93 18.53 5.95
CA LYS A 7 -1.65 17.59 6.79
C LYS A 7 -1.84 16.27 6.03
N LYS A 8 -1.38 15.17 6.63
CA LYS A 8 -1.51 13.84 6.03
C LYS A 8 -2.92 13.29 6.23
N ASN A 9 -3.40 12.55 5.23
CA ASN A 9 -4.62 11.78 5.37
C ASN A 9 -4.39 10.61 6.31
N GLU A 10 -5.38 10.37 7.17
CA GLU A 10 -5.32 9.28 8.13
C GLU A 10 -6.74 8.75 8.34
N VAL A 11 -6.88 7.43 8.34
CA VAL A 11 -8.18 6.77 8.55
C VAL A 11 -7.99 5.68 9.59
N GLU A 12 -8.88 5.64 10.58
CA GLU A 12 -8.92 4.53 11.53
C GLU A 12 -9.63 3.35 10.88
N ILE A 13 -9.07 2.16 11.05
CA ILE A 13 -9.70 0.92 10.61
C ILE A 13 -9.78 -0.04 11.78
N THR A 14 -10.84 -0.84 11.80
CA THR A 14 -11.05 -1.87 12.83
C THR A 14 -10.78 -3.23 12.22
N ILE A 15 -9.91 -4.00 12.86
CA ILE A 15 -9.62 -5.38 12.47
C ILE A 15 -10.31 -6.29 13.47
N GLU A 16 -11.28 -7.07 13.00
CA GLU A 16 -11.93 -8.08 13.83
C GLU A 16 -11.04 -9.33 13.88
N LYS A 17 -10.82 -9.84 15.08
CA LYS A 17 -9.99 -11.02 15.29
C LYS A 17 -10.83 -12.29 15.14
N GLU A 18 -10.15 -13.44 14.98
CA GLU A 18 -10.82 -14.73 14.87
C GLU A 18 -11.73 -15.03 16.06
N GLU A 19 -11.31 -14.62 17.26
CA GLU A 19 -12.14 -14.80 18.45
C GLU A 19 -13.29 -13.79 18.45
N ALA A 20 -14.50 -14.30 18.60
CA ALA A 20 -15.72 -13.47 18.59
C ALA A 20 -15.65 -12.39 19.66
N GLY A 21 -16.02 -11.17 19.28
CA GLY A 21 -16.06 -10.02 20.18
C GLY A 21 -14.72 -9.33 20.39
N GLN A 22 -13.65 -9.82 19.76
CA GLN A 22 -12.35 -9.15 19.83
C GLN A 22 -12.07 -8.36 18.56
N SER A 23 -11.60 -7.13 18.74
CA SER A 23 -11.21 -6.27 17.62
C SER A 23 -10.07 -5.36 18.05
N GLU A 24 -9.38 -4.82 17.06
CA GLU A 24 -8.28 -3.89 17.28
C GLU A 24 -8.43 -2.72 16.31
N VAL A 25 -8.23 -1.50 16.80
CA VAL A 25 -8.24 -0.30 15.96
C VAL A 25 -6.81 0.02 15.56
N MET A 26 -6.62 0.17 14.26
CA MET A 26 -5.34 0.55 13.66
C MET A 26 -5.52 1.82 12.84
N SER A 27 -4.42 2.48 12.52
CA SER A 27 -4.44 3.72 11.76
C SER A 27 -3.78 3.50 10.40
N LEU A 28 -4.51 3.79 9.33
CA LEU A 28 -3.97 3.78 7.98
C LEU A 28 -3.58 5.22 7.63
N ARG A 29 -2.30 5.45 7.40
CA ARG A 29 -1.73 6.79 7.22
C ARG A 29 -1.10 6.95 5.85
N GLU A 30 -1.31 8.12 5.26
CA GLU A 30 -0.66 8.50 4.01
C GLU A 30 0.86 8.53 4.19
N MET A 31 1.58 7.99 3.18
CA MET A 31 3.04 7.99 3.21
C MET A 31 3.61 9.37 2.92
N THR A 32 4.79 9.66 3.47
CA THR A 32 5.59 10.79 3.02
C THR A 32 6.09 10.53 1.60
N ALA A 33 6.51 11.57 0.90
CA ALA A 33 7.10 11.42 -0.44
C ALA A 33 8.30 10.45 -0.42
N SER A 34 9.14 10.53 0.61
CA SER A 34 10.29 9.64 0.75
C SER A 34 9.87 8.18 0.89
N LYS A 35 8.88 7.89 1.74
CA LYS A 35 8.38 6.52 1.91
C LYS A 35 7.73 6.00 0.64
N ARG A 36 6.97 6.84 -0.05
CA ARG A 36 6.34 6.46 -1.31
C ARG A 36 7.39 6.10 -2.36
N ASP A 37 8.43 6.90 -2.48
CA ASP A 37 9.51 6.62 -3.42
C ASP A 37 10.22 5.30 -3.09
N GLN A 38 10.48 5.04 -1.83
CA GLN A 38 11.07 3.77 -1.39
C GLN A 38 10.17 2.58 -1.74
N TYR A 39 8.86 2.73 -1.53
CA TYR A 39 7.90 1.69 -1.91
C TYR A 39 7.92 1.46 -3.43
N LEU A 40 7.91 2.53 -4.22
CA LEU A 40 7.93 2.43 -5.67
C LEU A 40 9.22 1.78 -6.17
N ASP A 41 10.37 2.05 -5.54
CA ASP A 41 11.63 1.37 -5.86
C ASP A 41 11.54 -0.13 -5.59
N ARG A 42 10.97 -0.52 -4.46
CA ARG A 42 10.76 -1.93 -4.14
C ARG A 42 9.80 -2.59 -5.13
N LEU A 43 8.74 -1.88 -5.50
CA LEU A 43 7.77 -2.37 -6.48
C LEU A 43 8.43 -2.57 -7.85
N ALA A 44 9.24 -1.63 -8.28
CA ALA A 44 9.94 -1.72 -9.57
C ALA A 44 10.83 -2.96 -9.65
N ARG A 45 11.44 -3.37 -8.54
CA ARG A 45 12.27 -4.58 -8.49
C ARG A 45 11.46 -5.87 -8.65
N ARG A 46 10.15 -5.81 -8.47
CA ARG A 46 9.25 -6.94 -8.64
C ARG A 46 8.72 -7.08 -10.06
N ILE A 47 8.89 -6.05 -10.88
CA ILE A 47 8.39 -6.02 -12.26
C ILE A 47 9.38 -6.76 -13.16
N LYS A 48 8.84 -7.72 -13.93
CA LYS A 48 9.63 -8.47 -14.91
C LYS A 48 9.68 -7.67 -16.21
N ILE A 49 10.88 -7.42 -16.69
CA ILE A 49 11.10 -6.68 -17.94
C ILE A 49 11.71 -7.63 -18.97
N SER A 50 11.12 -7.65 -20.18
CA SER A 50 11.64 -8.45 -21.29
C SER A 50 12.90 -7.81 -21.89
N PRO A 51 13.70 -8.56 -22.71
CA PRO A 51 14.91 -8.01 -23.34
C PRO A 51 14.66 -6.79 -24.21
N ASP A 52 13.45 -6.59 -24.70
CA ASP A 52 13.09 -5.43 -25.53
C ASP A 52 12.66 -4.21 -24.68
N GLY A 53 12.77 -4.29 -23.35
CA GLY A 53 12.44 -3.21 -22.44
C GLY A 53 10.98 -3.11 -22.04
N LYS A 54 10.13 -4.02 -22.52
CA LYS A 54 8.70 -4.01 -22.17
C LYS A 54 8.44 -4.75 -20.88
N SER A 55 7.53 -4.22 -20.05
CA SER A 55 7.11 -4.89 -18.83
C SER A 55 6.34 -6.16 -19.13
N GLN A 56 6.70 -7.26 -18.49
CA GLN A 56 6.00 -8.54 -18.57
C GLN A 56 5.21 -8.84 -17.29
N GLY A 57 4.95 -7.82 -16.47
CA GLY A 57 4.21 -7.97 -15.23
C GLY A 57 5.11 -8.20 -14.03
N VAL A 58 4.49 -8.66 -12.94
CA VAL A 58 5.18 -8.83 -11.65
C VAL A 58 5.79 -10.23 -11.56
N ALA A 59 7.09 -10.29 -11.27
CA ALA A 59 7.81 -11.56 -11.11
C ALA A 59 7.58 -12.22 -9.76
N LYS A 60 7.32 -11.42 -8.72
CA LYS A 60 7.13 -11.92 -7.34
C LYS A 60 5.89 -11.28 -6.73
N PHE A 61 4.92 -12.11 -6.40
CA PHE A 61 3.68 -11.65 -5.75
C PHE A 61 3.76 -11.75 -4.23
N ASP A 62 4.63 -12.62 -3.70
CA ASP A 62 4.75 -12.82 -2.26
C ASP A 62 5.16 -11.53 -1.57
N GLY A 63 4.33 -11.09 -0.63
CA GLY A 63 4.58 -9.85 0.11
C GLY A 63 4.29 -8.56 -0.64
N LEU A 64 3.80 -8.63 -1.89
CA LEU A 64 3.52 -7.43 -2.69
C LEU A 64 2.53 -6.49 -2.01
N GLN A 65 1.38 -7.02 -1.61
CA GLN A 65 0.35 -6.22 -0.94
C GLN A 65 0.76 -5.86 0.49
N ALA A 66 1.37 -6.80 1.21
CA ALA A 66 1.80 -6.58 2.58
C ALA A 66 2.87 -5.49 2.68
N ASP A 67 3.71 -5.33 1.67
CA ASP A 67 4.74 -4.27 1.64
C ASP A 67 4.10 -2.89 1.69
N LEU A 68 3.10 -2.61 0.85
CA LEU A 68 2.40 -1.34 0.88
C LEU A 68 1.67 -1.14 2.21
N ILE A 69 0.95 -2.16 2.66
CA ILE A 69 0.18 -2.08 3.90
C ILE A 69 1.10 -1.77 5.09
N SER A 70 2.22 -2.48 5.20
CA SER A 70 3.19 -2.25 6.27
C SER A 70 3.76 -0.82 6.26
N SER A 71 3.82 -0.20 5.09
CA SER A 71 4.29 1.18 4.96
C SER A 71 3.25 2.21 5.43
N CYS A 72 1.99 1.82 5.53
CA CYS A 72 0.87 2.73 5.81
C CYS A 72 0.12 2.43 7.09
N LEU A 73 0.17 1.20 7.59
CA LEU A 73 -0.67 0.74 8.70
C LEU A 73 0.10 0.73 10.01
N PHE A 74 -0.50 1.36 11.02
CA PHE A 74 0.15 1.56 12.32
C PHE A 74 -0.76 1.09 13.47
N ARG A 75 -0.11 0.48 14.45
CA ARG A 75 -0.70 0.19 15.77
C ARG A 75 -0.13 1.24 16.72
N GLY A 76 -0.87 2.32 16.98
CA GLY A 76 -0.31 3.49 17.63
C GLY A 76 0.79 4.10 16.77
N GLU A 77 2.01 4.19 17.27
CA GLU A 77 3.16 4.69 16.51
C GLU A 77 4.04 3.58 15.93
N ILE A 78 3.62 2.32 16.09
CA ILE A 78 4.39 1.16 15.66
C ILE A 78 3.84 0.64 14.34
N PRO A 79 4.67 0.56 13.27
CA PRO A 79 4.21 -0.02 12.00
C PRO A 79 3.85 -1.49 12.17
N VAL A 80 2.74 -1.90 11.53
CA VAL A 80 2.38 -3.32 11.46
C VAL A 80 3.34 -3.99 10.47
N THR A 81 3.90 -5.13 10.86
CA THR A 81 4.94 -5.80 10.07
C THR A 81 4.37 -6.54 8.86
N VAL A 82 5.21 -6.70 7.84
CA VAL A 82 4.86 -7.52 6.66
C VAL A 82 4.47 -8.93 7.08
N ALA A 83 5.23 -9.53 8.01
CA ALA A 83 4.96 -10.90 8.47
C ALA A 83 3.58 -11.03 9.10
N GLU A 84 3.16 -10.04 9.89
CA GLU A 84 1.83 -10.07 10.51
C GLU A 84 0.74 -9.97 9.43
N VAL A 85 0.87 -9.03 8.50
CA VAL A 85 -0.11 -8.83 7.43
C VAL A 85 -0.25 -10.09 6.56
N GLN A 86 0.85 -10.75 6.26
CA GLN A 86 0.82 -11.97 5.45
C GLN A 86 0.10 -13.14 6.12
N GLY A 87 -0.09 -13.07 7.43
CA GLY A 87 -0.87 -14.06 8.18
C GLY A 87 -2.38 -13.82 8.16
N TRP A 88 -2.83 -12.69 7.60
CA TRP A 88 -4.26 -12.35 7.57
C TRP A 88 -4.96 -12.96 6.36
N PRO A 89 -6.32 -13.10 6.42
CA PRO A 89 -7.08 -13.57 5.27
C PRO A 89 -6.87 -12.68 4.04
N ALA A 90 -6.80 -13.30 2.87
CA ALA A 90 -6.51 -12.59 1.62
C ALA A 90 -7.52 -11.48 1.31
N ALA A 91 -8.80 -11.67 1.65
CA ALA A 91 -9.82 -10.65 1.42
C ALA A 91 -9.58 -9.39 2.26
N VAL A 92 -9.13 -9.56 3.50
CA VAL A 92 -8.78 -8.44 4.40
C VAL A 92 -7.58 -7.69 3.84
N VAL A 93 -6.54 -8.41 3.48
CA VAL A 93 -5.32 -7.82 2.90
C VAL A 93 -5.64 -7.06 1.62
N GLY A 94 -6.42 -7.65 0.73
CA GLY A 94 -6.80 -7.01 -0.52
C GLY A 94 -7.60 -5.73 -0.32
N GLY A 95 -8.51 -5.70 0.64
CA GLY A 95 -9.29 -4.52 0.98
C GLY A 95 -8.44 -3.38 1.52
N ILE A 96 -7.57 -3.68 2.47
CA ILE A 96 -6.66 -2.67 3.05
C ILE A 96 -5.67 -2.18 1.99
N PHE A 97 -5.17 -3.08 1.15
CA PHE A 97 -4.27 -2.72 0.05
C PHE A 97 -4.90 -1.70 -0.88
N LYS A 98 -6.17 -1.92 -1.25
CA LYS A 98 -6.89 -0.99 -2.10
C LYS A 98 -7.04 0.38 -1.43
N ASP A 99 -7.39 0.40 -0.15
CA ASP A 99 -7.54 1.65 0.60
C ASP A 99 -6.20 2.40 0.68
N ALA A 100 -5.10 1.68 0.88
CA ALA A 100 -3.77 2.27 0.90
C ALA A 100 -3.37 2.84 -0.46
N GLN A 101 -3.68 2.14 -1.55
CA GLN A 101 -3.44 2.64 -2.90
C GLN A 101 -4.23 3.91 -3.18
N ASP A 102 -5.50 3.93 -2.83
CA ASP A 102 -6.36 5.09 -3.05
C ASP A 102 -5.89 6.30 -2.26
N MET A 103 -5.54 6.09 -1.00
CA MET A 103 -5.04 7.14 -0.12
C MET A 103 -3.76 7.79 -0.63
N ASN A 104 -2.86 6.98 -1.21
CA ASN A 104 -1.57 7.43 -1.73
C ASN A 104 -1.58 7.67 -3.25
N LYS A 105 -2.73 7.55 -3.88
CA LYS A 105 -2.93 7.72 -5.32
C LYS A 105 -2.01 6.82 -6.16
N LEU A 106 -1.99 5.55 -5.79
CA LEU A 106 -1.17 4.53 -6.46
C LEU A 106 -2.01 3.54 -7.28
N GLY A 107 -3.30 3.86 -7.49
CA GLY A 107 -4.21 3.00 -8.24
C GLY A 107 -3.90 2.95 -9.73
N THR A 108 -4.50 1.98 -10.41
CA THR A 108 -4.30 1.75 -11.85
C THR A 108 -4.65 2.98 -12.69
N GLU A 109 -5.73 3.67 -12.35
CA GLU A 109 -6.15 4.90 -13.04
C GLU A 109 -5.08 5.97 -12.99
N HIS A 110 -4.43 6.12 -11.86
CA HIS A 110 -3.36 7.09 -11.69
C HIS A 110 -2.13 6.71 -12.52
N ALA A 111 -1.79 5.43 -12.56
CA ALA A 111 -0.69 4.93 -13.37
C ALA A 111 -0.96 5.15 -14.86
N GLU A 112 -2.18 4.89 -15.33
CA GLU A 112 -2.59 5.14 -16.71
C GLU A 112 -2.49 6.62 -17.08
N ALA A 113 -2.90 7.51 -16.17
CA ALA A 113 -2.80 8.95 -16.40
C ALA A 113 -1.34 9.40 -16.54
N LEU A 114 -0.43 8.82 -15.75
CA LEU A 114 1.00 9.11 -15.86
C LEU A 114 1.57 8.63 -17.19
N GLU A 115 1.18 7.43 -17.63
CA GLU A 115 1.63 6.89 -18.93
C GLU A 115 1.18 7.75 -20.10
N LYS A 116 -0.04 8.27 -20.06
CA LYS A 116 -0.57 9.12 -21.13
C LYS A 116 0.11 10.47 -21.23
N ASN A 117 0.77 10.91 -20.18
CA ASN A 117 1.43 12.20 -20.14
C ASN A 117 2.92 12.14 -20.50
N GLU A 118 3.40 10.99 -20.81
CA GLU A 118 4.79 10.81 -21.25
C GLU A 118 4.95 11.09 -22.79
#